data_16cf1f0f21c029e2254aee5699d723bb
#
_entry.id   16cf1f0f21c029e2254aee5699d723bb
#
_cell.length_a   1.000
_cell.length_b   1.000
_cell.length_c   1.000
_cell.angle_alpha   90.00
_cell.angle_beta   90.00
_cell.angle_gamma   90.00
#
_symmetry.space_group_name_H-M   'P 1'
#
loop_
_entity.id
_entity.type
_entity.pdbx_description
1 polymer ?
#
loop_
_entity_poly.entity_id
_entity_poly.type
_entity_poly.pdbx_seq_one_letter_code
_entity_poly.pdbx_strand_id
1 'polypeptide(L)'
;MLLAGHLAKIQGLKGEFLFHSVMDEPDRLLGMKGLILAPPQVDLEQGEAESPARPAALRLFRWHQERPCLAFADLPDRTTAEPFKGWALWMPEAAAELSEGQSFRHQWIGCEVFVADQKVGEVLRLESGPAGYDMVVMRDLRPGRTGQRDIPYIKTWWTLDLPHRRLELDPPEGLLDVNLVGD
;
A
#
# COMPACT_ATOMS: atom_id res chain seq x y z
N MET A 1 -6.19 7.51 -8.41
CA MET A 1 -6.38 6.04 -8.28
C MET A 1 -5.35 5.51 -7.30
N LEU A 2 -5.65 4.47 -6.55
CA LEU A 2 -4.73 3.84 -5.60
C LEU A 2 -4.41 2.42 -6.03
N LEU A 3 -3.15 2.01 -5.91
CA LEU A 3 -2.75 0.65 -6.19
C LEU A 3 -3.31 -0.28 -5.10
N ALA A 4 -4.10 -1.28 -5.51
CA ALA A 4 -4.59 -2.32 -4.61
C ALA A 4 -3.64 -3.53 -4.54
N GLY A 5 -2.88 -3.78 -5.61
CA GLY A 5 -1.90 -4.87 -5.70
C GLY A 5 -1.70 -5.38 -7.12
N HIS A 6 -1.08 -6.55 -7.25
CA HIS A 6 -0.73 -7.16 -8.54
C HIS A 6 -1.29 -8.58 -8.70
N LEU A 7 -1.74 -8.90 -9.92
CA LEU A 7 -2.18 -10.23 -10.31
C LEU A 7 -0.97 -11.13 -10.53
N ALA A 8 -0.70 -12.07 -9.62
CA ALA A 8 0.51 -12.87 -9.68
C ALA A 8 0.35 -14.09 -10.61
N LYS A 9 -0.07 -15.21 -10.06
CA LYS A 9 -0.18 -16.50 -10.75
C LYS A 9 -1.65 -16.89 -10.93
N ILE A 10 -1.99 -17.46 -12.10
CA ILE A 10 -3.31 -18.03 -12.32
C ILE A 10 -3.42 -19.35 -11.58
N GLN A 11 -4.51 -19.48 -10.81
CA GLN A 11 -4.85 -20.66 -10.03
C GLN A 11 -6.01 -21.43 -10.68
N GLY A 12 -5.76 -22.68 -11.01
CA GLY A 12 -6.77 -23.55 -11.60
C GLY A 12 -7.19 -23.18 -13.03
N LEU A 13 -8.38 -23.61 -13.43
CA LEU A 13 -8.93 -23.43 -14.79
C LEU A 13 -9.95 -22.30 -14.92
N LYS A 14 -10.44 -21.78 -13.79
CA LYS A 14 -11.52 -20.79 -13.72
C LYS A 14 -11.06 -19.32 -13.77
N GLY A 15 -9.84 -19.05 -14.25
CA GLY A 15 -9.32 -17.69 -14.36
C GLY A 15 -9.15 -16.97 -13.03
N GLU A 16 -8.87 -17.70 -11.96
CA GLU A 16 -8.57 -17.13 -10.65
C GLU A 16 -7.10 -16.72 -10.56
N PHE A 17 -6.81 -15.57 -9.99
CA PHE A 17 -5.44 -15.10 -9.77
C PHE A 17 -5.08 -15.14 -8.28
N LEU A 18 -3.90 -15.66 -7.96
CA LEU A 18 -3.26 -15.28 -6.70
C LEU A 18 -2.94 -13.80 -6.78
N PHE A 19 -3.23 -13.08 -5.70
CA PHE A 19 -3.10 -11.62 -5.66
C PHE A 19 -2.07 -11.21 -4.62
N HIS A 20 -1.12 -10.38 -5.04
CA HIS A 20 -0.20 -9.73 -4.14
C HIS A 20 -0.81 -8.40 -3.73
N SER A 21 -1.51 -8.39 -2.60
CA SER A 21 -2.15 -7.20 -2.06
C SER A 21 -1.12 -6.25 -1.44
N VAL A 22 -1.35 -4.94 -1.64
CA VAL A 22 -0.71 -3.87 -0.86
C VAL A 22 -1.67 -3.29 0.18
N MET A 23 -2.88 -3.87 0.28
CA MET A 23 -3.92 -3.51 1.23
C MET A 23 -3.90 -4.47 2.44
N ASP A 24 -4.23 -3.95 3.60
CA ASP A 24 -4.40 -4.76 4.83
C ASP A 24 -5.66 -5.64 4.75
N GLU A 25 -6.73 -5.14 4.13
CA GLU A 25 -8.04 -5.80 3.99
C GLU A 25 -8.43 -5.96 2.51
N PRO A 26 -7.82 -6.89 1.77
CA PRO A 26 -8.05 -7.05 0.33
C PRO A 26 -9.44 -7.61 -0.02
N ASP A 27 -10.15 -8.21 0.92
CA ASP A 27 -11.53 -8.68 0.78
C ASP A 27 -12.51 -7.55 0.51
N ARG A 28 -12.21 -6.31 0.92
CA ARG A 28 -12.98 -5.10 0.60
C ARG A 28 -13.06 -4.80 -0.90
N LEU A 29 -12.18 -5.39 -1.71
CA LEU A 29 -12.25 -5.27 -3.17
C LEU A 29 -13.50 -5.93 -3.76
N LEU A 30 -14.08 -6.93 -3.07
CA LEU A 30 -15.29 -7.59 -3.55
C LEU A 30 -16.49 -6.63 -3.45
N GLY A 31 -17.16 -6.40 -4.57
CA GLY A 31 -18.27 -5.44 -4.67
C GLY A 31 -17.84 -3.99 -4.88
N MET A 32 -16.55 -3.68 -4.83
CA MET A 32 -16.04 -2.34 -5.12
C MET A 32 -16.26 -1.99 -6.59
N LYS A 33 -16.78 -0.78 -6.84
CA LYS A 33 -16.98 -0.23 -8.19
C LYS A 33 -15.79 0.62 -8.60
N GLY A 34 -15.57 0.74 -9.92
CA GLY A 34 -14.52 1.60 -10.46
C GLY A 34 -13.11 1.03 -10.36
N LEU A 35 -12.99 -0.29 -10.13
CA LEU A 35 -11.71 -0.99 -10.24
C LEU A 35 -11.18 -0.93 -11.68
N ILE A 36 -9.86 -0.80 -11.81
CA ILE A 36 -9.17 -0.76 -13.11
C ILE A 36 -8.00 -1.74 -13.08
N LEU A 37 -7.89 -2.54 -14.15
CA LEU A 37 -6.69 -3.33 -14.46
C LEU A 37 -5.80 -2.55 -15.41
N ALA A 38 -4.51 -2.44 -15.08
CA ALA A 38 -3.51 -1.79 -15.91
C ALA A 38 -2.23 -2.64 -16.01
N PRO A 39 -1.52 -2.61 -17.17
CA PRO A 39 -0.22 -3.26 -17.29
C PRO A 39 0.78 -2.75 -16.24
N PRO A 40 1.80 -3.56 -15.87
CA PRO A 40 2.70 -3.22 -14.76
C PRO A 40 3.50 -1.93 -14.95
N GLN A 41 3.69 -1.47 -16.19
CA GLN A 41 4.40 -0.23 -16.51
C GLN A 41 3.54 1.03 -16.41
N VAL A 42 2.24 0.88 -16.13
CA VAL A 42 1.28 2.00 -16.07
C VAL A 42 1.06 2.41 -14.63
N ASP A 43 1.35 3.67 -14.34
CA ASP A 43 1.09 4.28 -13.04
C ASP A 43 -0.13 5.20 -13.13
N LEU A 44 -1.27 4.74 -12.62
CA LEU A 44 -2.51 5.51 -12.58
C LEU A 44 -2.57 6.53 -11.43
N GLU A 45 -1.59 6.57 -10.53
CA GLU A 45 -1.47 7.66 -9.55
C GLU A 45 -1.08 8.97 -10.24
N GLN A 46 -0.24 8.90 -11.26
CA GLN A 46 0.26 10.07 -12.00
C GLN A 46 -0.65 10.50 -13.17
N GLY A 47 -1.77 9.82 -13.39
CA GLY A 47 -2.78 10.25 -14.36
C GLY A 47 -2.45 9.99 -15.82
N GLU A 48 -1.62 9.00 -16.14
CA GLU A 48 -1.33 8.61 -17.53
C GLU A 48 -2.56 7.96 -18.19
N ALA A 49 -3.33 8.78 -18.91
CA ALA A 49 -4.65 8.44 -19.45
C ALA A 49 -4.64 7.67 -20.78
N GLU A 50 -3.51 7.43 -21.44
CA GLU A 50 -3.44 6.75 -22.75
C GLU A 50 -2.95 5.30 -22.67
N SER A 51 -3.21 4.65 -21.59
CA SER A 51 -2.77 3.29 -21.33
C SER A 51 -3.84 2.26 -21.72
N PRO A 52 -3.45 1.00 -22.04
CA PRO A 52 -4.38 -0.12 -22.22
C PRO A 52 -5.07 -0.55 -20.91
N ALA A 53 -5.23 0.37 -19.97
CA ALA A 53 -5.99 0.16 -18.75
C ALA A 53 -7.47 -0.10 -19.06
N ARG A 54 -8.10 -1.00 -18.30
CA ARG A 54 -9.49 -1.40 -18.52
C ARG A 54 -10.27 -1.49 -17.23
N PRO A 55 -11.59 -1.19 -17.25
CA PRO A 55 -12.46 -1.43 -16.12
C PRO A 55 -12.42 -2.91 -15.69
N ALA A 56 -12.54 -3.16 -14.40
CA ALA A 56 -12.56 -4.48 -13.82
C ALA A 56 -13.70 -4.63 -12.81
N ALA A 57 -14.32 -5.82 -12.77
CA ALA A 57 -15.31 -6.17 -11.77
C ALA A 57 -14.97 -7.55 -11.19
N LEU A 58 -14.80 -7.62 -9.89
CA LEU A 58 -14.59 -8.88 -9.21
C LEU A 58 -15.89 -9.68 -9.13
N ARG A 59 -15.82 -10.98 -9.48
CA ARG A 59 -16.90 -11.95 -9.23
C ARG A 59 -16.62 -12.85 -8.04
N LEU A 60 -15.35 -12.94 -7.60
CA LEU A 60 -14.92 -13.80 -6.52
C LEU A 60 -13.73 -13.18 -5.78
N PHE A 61 -13.80 -13.23 -4.45
CA PHE A 61 -12.66 -13.11 -3.54
C PHE A 61 -12.67 -14.33 -2.62
N ARG A 62 -11.54 -14.95 -2.41
CA ARG A 62 -11.34 -16.00 -1.40
C ARG A 62 -9.89 -16.06 -0.94
N TRP A 63 -9.66 -16.62 0.21
CA TRP A 63 -8.33 -16.98 0.66
C TRP A 63 -7.92 -18.37 0.14
N HIS A 64 -6.70 -18.49 -0.35
CA HIS A 64 -6.07 -19.75 -0.74
C HIS A 64 -4.69 -19.84 -0.09
N GLN A 65 -4.53 -20.71 0.91
CA GLN A 65 -3.29 -20.85 1.68
C GLN A 65 -2.75 -19.48 2.15
N GLU A 66 -3.59 -18.74 2.86
CA GLU A 66 -3.31 -17.39 3.41
C GLU A 66 -3.00 -16.30 2.36
N ARG A 67 -3.21 -16.58 1.08
CA ARG A 67 -3.04 -15.61 0.00
C ARG A 67 -4.38 -15.22 -0.59
N PRO A 68 -4.62 -13.95 -0.87
CA PRO A 68 -5.81 -13.52 -1.57
C PRO A 68 -5.86 -14.12 -2.97
N CYS A 69 -7.04 -14.57 -3.37
CA CYS A 69 -7.33 -15.12 -4.68
C CYS A 69 -8.54 -14.39 -5.27
N LEU A 70 -8.37 -13.79 -6.45
CA LEU A 70 -9.36 -12.97 -7.13
C LEU A 70 -9.80 -13.61 -8.42
N ALA A 71 -11.08 -13.43 -8.81
CA ALA A 71 -11.53 -13.69 -10.16
C ALA A 71 -12.41 -12.55 -10.67
N PHE A 72 -12.28 -12.24 -11.96
CA PHE A 72 -13.00 -11.16 -12.62
C PHE A 72 -14.18 -11.68 -13.42
N ALA A 73 -15.22 -10.86 -13.55
CA ALA A 73 -16.46 -11.24 -14.19
C ALA A 73 -16.29 -11.54 -15.70
N ASP A 74 -15.39 -10.83 -16.34
CA ASP A 74 -15.09 -10.90 -17.78
C ASP A 74 -13.89 -11.78 -18.13
N LEU A 75 -13.28 -12.45 -17.14
CA LEU A 75 -12.19 -13.41 -17.29
C LEU A 75 -12.61 -14.78 -16.76
N PRO A 76 -13.50 -15.51 -17.48
CA PRO A 76 -14.17 -16.71 -16.94
C PRO A 76 -13.27 -17.93 -16.82
N ASP A 77 -12.18 -17.99 -17.58
CA ASP A 77 -11.28 -19.13 -17.67
C ASP A 77 -9.81 -18.72 -17.73
N ARG A 78 -8.94 -19.73 -17.68
CA ARG A 78 -7.50 -19.54 -17.68
C ARG A 78 -6.98 -18.86 -18.94
N THR A 79 -7.54 -19.19 -20.10
CA THR A 79 -7.05 -18.69 -21.40
C THR A 79 -7.29 -17.19 -21.52
N THR A 80 -8.49 -16.75 -21.13
CA THR A 80 -8.86 -15.32 -21.11
C THR A 80 -8.12 -14.54 -20.03
N ALA A 81 -7.73 -15.19 -18.93
CA ALA A 81 -7.00 -14.58 -17.82
C ALA A 81 -5.47 -14.46 -18.08
N GLU A 82 -4.86 -15.37 -18.85
CA GLU A 82 -3.40 -15.43 -19.03
C GLU A 82 -2.74 -14.10 -19.44
N PRO A 83 -3.33 -13.29 -20.36
CA PRO A 83 -2.74 -12.00 -20.75
C PRO A 83 -2.64 -10.98 -19.62
N PHE A 84 -3.39 -11.14 -18.54
CA PHE A 84 -3.45 -10.20 -17.41
C PHE A 84 -2.53 -10.58 -16.26
N LYS A 85 -1.77 -11.64 -16.39
CA LYS A 85 -0.76 -12.01 -15.39
C LYS A 85 0.28 -10.90 -15.24
N GLY A 86 0.55 -10.49 -14.02
CA GLY A 86 1.46 -9.40 -13.69
C GLY A 86 0.82 -8.01 -13.74
N TRP A 87 -0.43 -7.88 -14.19
CA TRP A 87 -1.12 -6.59 -14.21
C TRP A 87 -1.41 -6.09 -12.80
N ALA A 88 -1.44 -4.77 -12.68
CA ALA A 88 -1.82 -4.07 -11.47
C ALA A 88 -3.34 -3.91 -11.39
N LEU A 89 -3.91 -4.07 -10.20
CA LEU A 89 -5.29 -3.73 -9.88
C LEU A 89 -5.30 -2.40 -9.13
N TRP A 90 -6.05 -1.44 -9.67
CA TRP A 90 -6.21 -0.11 -9.12
C TRP A 90 -7.63 0.10 -8.64
N MET A 91 -7.79 0.89 -7.58
CA MET A 91 -9.09 1.24 -7.03
C MET A 91 -9.27 2.76 -6.95
N PRO A 92 -10.53 3.25 -6.99
CA PRO A 92 -10.80 4.67 -6.78
C PRO A 92 -10.38 5.09 -5.37
N GLU A 93 -9.73 6.24 -5.25
CA GLU A 93 -9.38 6.81 -3.95
C GLU A 93 -10.62 7.05 -3.08
N ALA A 94 -11.71 7.52 -3.67
CA ALA A 94 -12.98 7.72 -2.99
C ALA A 94 -13.65 6.42 -2.48
N ALA A 95 -13.30 5.26 -3.06
CA ALA A 95 -13.81 3.95 -2.61
C ALA A 95 -12.98 3.36 -1.47
N ALA A 96 -11.87 3.97 -1.18
CA ALA A 96 -11.02 3.65 -0.07
C ALA A 96 -11.55 4.32 1.21
N GLU A 97 -12.79 3.97 1.62
CA GLU A 97 -13.26 4.30 2.96
C GLU A 97 -12.34 3.62 3.97
N LEU A 98 -11.37 4.37 4.42
CA LEU A 98 -10.49 3.96 5.49
C LEU A 98 -11.30 4.04 6.79
N SER A 99 -11.30 2.99 7.56
CA SER A 99 -11.77 3.05 8.94
C SER A 99 -10.93 4.08 9.70
N GLU A 100 -11.52 4.71 10.71
CA GLU A 100 -10.82 5.69 11.53
C GLU A 100 -9.46 5.14 12.00
N GLY A 101 -8.37 5.83 11.66
CA GLY A 101 -7.00 5.40 11.95
C GLY A 101 -6.36 4.45 10.92
N GLN A 102 -7.01 4.14 9.80
CA GLN A 102 -6.39 3.46 8.67
C GLN A 102 -5.91 4.46 7.61
N SER A 103 -4.83 4.11 6.92
CA SER A 103 -4.26 4.95 5.85
C SER A 103 -3.54 4.09 4.81
N PHE A 104 -3.42 4.62 3.61
CA PHE A 104 -2.55 4.01 2.60
C PHE A 104 -1.10 4.45 2.81
N ARG A 105 -0.16 3.55 2.58
CA ARG A 105 1.28 3.81 2.74
C ARG A 105 1.76 5.05 1.98
N HIS A 106 1.31 5.25 0.74
CA HIS A 106 1.70 6.41 -0.06
C HIS A 106 1.25 7.75 0.54
N GLN A 107 0.16 7.79 1.31
CA GLN A 107 -0.33 8.99 2.00
C GLN A 107 0.62 9.48 3.09
N TRP A 108 1.50 8.61 3.58
CA TRP A 108 2.49 8.96 4.60
C TRP A 108 3.69 9.72 4.04
N ILE A 109 4.00 9.49 2.75
CA ILE A 109 5.17 10.11 2.10
C ILE A 109 5.01 11.64 2.12
N GLY A 110 6.03 12.33 2.64
CA GLY A 110 6.03 13.78 2.85
C GLY A 110 5.17 14.26 4.02
N CYS A 111 4.61 13.36 4.86
CA CYS A 111 4.02 13.76 6.12
C CYS A 111 5.10 14.13 7.14
N GLU A 112 4.80 15.12 7.96
CA GLU A 112 5.63 15.55 9.06
C GLU A 112 5.47 14.61 10.26
N VAL A 113 6.57 14.21 10.89
CA VAL A 113 6.58 13.32 12.05
C VAL A 113 6.84 14.15 13.31
N PHE A 114 5.98 13.95 14.31
CA PHE A 114 6.05 14.62 15.60
C PHE A 114 6.20 13.60 16.74
N VAL A 115 6.91 13.98 17.77
CA VAL A 115 6.99 13.29 19.07
C VAL A 115 6.73 14.33 20.16
N ALA A 116 5.71 14.13 20.97
CA ALA A 116 5.31 15.07 22.02
C ALA A 116 5.20 16.52 21.48
N ASP A 117 4.47 16.71 20.37
CA ASP A 117 4.28 17.99 19.68
C ASP A 117 5.54 18.64 19.09
N GLN A 118 6.69 17.99 19.15
CA GLN A 118 7.91 18.46 18.51
C GLN A 118 8.11 17.78 17.17
N LYS A 119 8.29 18.55 16.09
CA LYS A 119 8.63 18.02 14.78
C LYS A 119 10.01 17.38 14.81
N VAL A 120 10.07 16.08 14.54
CA VAL A 120 11.30 15.28 14.56
C VAL A 120 11.75 14.81 13.18
N GLY A 121 10.85 14.81 12.20
CA GLY A 121 11.20 14.32 10.86
C GLY A 121 10.12 14.53 9.81
N GLU A 122 10.40 13.95 8.63
CA GLU A 122 9.50 13.88 7.47
C GLU A 122 9.62 12.50 6.85
N VAL A 123 8.50 11.86 6.54
CA VAL A 123 8.48 10.53 5.91
C VAL A 123 8.98 10.63 4.47
N LEU A 124 9.99 9.86 4.14
CA LEU A 124 10.54 9.76 2.79
C LEU A 124 9.92 8.60 2.01
N ARG A 125 9.76 7.44 2.65
CA ARG A 125 9.20 6.23 2.04
C ARG A 125 8.85 5.19 3.11
N LEU A 126 8.09 4.18 2.70
CA LEU A 126 7.85 2.98 3.50
C LEU A 126 8.48 1.78 2.78
N GLU A 127 9.18 0.94 3.53
CA GLU A 127 9.87 -0.25 3.01
C GLU A 127 9.44 -1.50 3.78
N SER A 128 9.52 -2.66 3.14
CA SER A 128 9.35 -3.93 3.84
C SER A 128 10.64 -4.30 4.54
N GLY A 129 10.60 -4.41 5.85
CA GLY A 129 11.75 -4.77 6.66
C GLY A 129 12.09 -6.27 6.61
N PRO A 130 13.32 -6.64 7.04
CA PRO A 130 13.85 -8.00 6.92
C PRO A 130 13.07 -9.07 7.74
N ALA A 131 12.29 -8.66 8.71
CA ALA A 131 11.49 -9.57 9.54
C ALA A 131 9.99 -9.61 9.16
N GLY A 132 9.64 -9.07 7.97
CA GLY A 132 8.27 -9.11 7.45
C GLY A 132 7.34 -8.02 7.98
N TYR A 133 7.83 -7.08 8.79
CA TYR A 133 7.11 -5.86 9.14
C TYR A 133 7.62 -4.68 8.35
N ASP A 134 6.76 -3.68 8.20
CA ASP A 134 7.08 -2.47 7.47
C ASP A 134 7.96 -1.53 8.28
N MET A 135 8.77 -0.78 7.55
CA MET A 135 9.65 0.26 8.09
C MET A 135 9.23 1.61 7.51
N VAL A 136 9.10 2.60 8.36
CA VAL A 136 8.94 4.01 7.98
C VAL A 136 10.32 4.63 7.91
N VAL A 137 10.76 4.99 6.70
CA VAL A 137 12.01 5.70 6.51
C VAL A 137 11.73 7.19 6.56
N MET A 138 12.29 7.89 7.53
CA MET A 138 12.11 9.34 7.66
C MET A 138 13.44 10.09 7.58
N ARG A 139 13.39 11.33 7.10
CA ARG A 139 14.46 12.30 7.27
C ARG A 139 14.45 12.81 8.71
N ASP A 140 15.58 12.75 9.40
CA ASP A 140 15.71 13.31 10.75
C ASP A 140 15.90 14.82 10.66
N LEU A 141 15.01 15.58 11.30
CA LEU A 141 15.01 17.04 11.31
C LEU A 141 15.35 17.62 12.71
N ARG A 142 15.71 16.76 13.67
CA ARG A 142 16.08 17.21 15.01
C ARG A 142 17.39 18.02 14.99
N PRO A 143 17.55 19.04 15.85
CA PRO A 143 18.76 19.84 15.90
C PRO A 143 20.03 18.99 16.09
N GLY A 144 21.06 19.25 15.28
CA GLY A 144 22.34 18.52 15.33
C GLY A 144 22.29 17.09 14.80
N ARG A 145 21.19 16.66 14.20
CA ARG A 145 21.06 15.35 13.55
C ARG A 145 20.95 15.54 12.05
N THR A 146 21.51 14.60 11.30
CA THR A 146 21.43 14.54 9.83
C THR A 146 21.22 13.08 9.42
N GLY A 147 20.64 12.87 8.23
CA GLY A 147 20.45 11.53 7.67
C GLY A 147 19.03 11.00 7.75
N GLN A 148 18.91 9.69 7.56
CA GLN A 148 17.64 8.96 7.55
C GLN A 148 17.54 8.07 8.78
N ARG A 149 16.31 7.76 9.16
CA ARG A 149 15.99 6.82 10.23
C ARG A 149 14.95 5.83 9.76
N ASP A 150 15.20 4.57 10.06
CA ASP A 150 14.30 3.48 9.81
C ASP A 150 13.56 3.14 11.11
N ILE A 151 12.27 3.40 11.13
CA ILE A 151 11.41 3.20 12.29
C ILE A 151 10.42 2.10 11.99
N PRO A 152 10.32 1.04 12.81
CA PRO A 152 9.33 0.00 12.61
C PRO A 152 7.91 0.56 12.59
N TYR A 153 7.11 0.12 11.61
CA TYR A 153 5.69 0.40 11.64
C TYR A 153 5.00 -0.53 12.64
N ILE A 154 4.79 -0.03 13.83
CA ILE A 154 3.98 -0.68 14.86
C ILE A 154 2.73 0.17 15.05
N LYS A 155 1.56 -0.36 14.67
CA LYS A 155 0.29 0.37 14.60
C LYS A 155 0.00 1.20 15.86
N THR A 156 0.35 0.71 17.04
CA THR A 156 0.11 1.39 18.32
C THR A 156 1.02 2.58 18.58
N TRP A 157 2.10 2.74 17.81
CA TRP A 157 3.04 3.86 17.98
C TRP A 157 2.70 5.06 17.10
N TRP A 158 1.83 4.87 16.10
CA TRP A 158 1.55 5.88 15.10
C TRP A 158 0.10 6.34 15.15
N THR A 159 -0.11 7.63 15.26
CA THR A 159 -1.41 8.28 15.07
C THR A 159 -1.32 9.18 13.86
N LEU A 160 -2.31 9.09 12.96
CA LEU A 160 -2.29 9.72 11.66
C LEU A 160 -3.34 10.82 11.58
N ASP A 161 -2.89 12.03 11.23
CA ASP A 161 -3.74 13.16 10.85
C ASP A 161 -3.44 13.54 9.39
N LEU A 162 -4.06 12.83 8.46
CA LEU A 162 -3.86 13.01 7.01
C LEU A 162 -4.26 14.39 6.49
N PRO A 163 -5.41 14.98 6.91
CA PRO A 163 -5.78 16.32 6.47
C PRO A 163 -4.69 17.36 6.72
N HIS A 164 -3.94 17.21 7.82
CA HIS A 164 -2.85 18.11 8.20
C HIS A 164 -1.46 17.57 7.84
N ARG A 165 -1.38 16.42 7.15
CA ARG A 165 -0.13 15.73 6.78
C ARG A 165 0.79 15.52 7.98
N ARG A 166 0.21 15.17 9.11
CA ARG A 166 0.87 15.02 10.40
C ARG A 166 0.78 13.59 10.89
N LEU A 167 1.90 13.06 11.36
CA LEU A 167 2.02 11.78 12.03
C LEU A 167 2.54 12.01 13.46
N GLU A 168 1.80 11.55 14.44
CA GLU A 168 2.30 11.46 15.81
C GLU A 168 2.95 10.10 16.02
N LEU A 169 4.17 10.10 16.50
CA LEU A 169 4.92 8.92 16.86
C LEU A 169 5.13 8.90 18.37
N ASP A 170 4.67 7.83 19.01
CA ASP A 170 4.93 7.53 20.42
C ASP A 170 5.92 6.35 20.54
N PRO A 171 7.24 6.57 20.37
CA PRO A 171 8.23 5.52 20.32
C PRO A 171 8.66 5.11 21.71
N PRO A 172 9.12 3.86 21.91
CA PRO A 172 9.87 3.50 23.10
C PRO A 172 11.10 4.42 23.31
N GLU A 173 11.44 4.62 24.56
CA GLU A 173 12.60 5.46 24.93
C GLU A 173 13.88 5.00 24.20
N GLY A 174 14.60 5.91 23.58
CA GLY A 174 15.85 5.65 22.87
C GLY A 174 15.71 5.17 21.44
N LEU A 175 14.52 4.83 20.94
CA LEU A 175 14.34 4.31 19.57
C LEU A 175 14.88 5.28 18.51
N LEU A 176 14.62 6.56 18.66
CA LEU A 176 15.08 7.58 17.71
C LEU A 176 16.60 7.85 17.79
N ASP A 177 17.29 7.31 18.77
CA ASP A 177 18.73 7.53 18.95
C ASP A 177 19.58 6.36 18.47
N VAL A 178 18.97 5.20 18.24
CA VAL A 178 19.70 3.93 17.91
C VAL A 178 19.70 3.59 16.43
N ASN A 179 18.68 4.02 15.66
CA ASN A 179 18.51 3.59 14.26
C ASN A 179 19.07 4.63 13.27
N LEU A 180 20.38 4.88 13.33
CA LEU A 180 21.09 5.64 12.30
C LEU A 180 21.39 4.69 11.13
N VAL A 181 20.80 4.94 9.96
CA VAL A 181 21.23 4.31 8.71
C VAL A 181 22.27 5.21 8.06
N GLY A 182 23.53 4.80 8.15
CA GLY A 182 24.65 5.21 7.29
C GLY A 182 25.18 6.62 7.53
N ASP A 183 26.41 6.70 7.96
CA ASP A 183 27.37 7.70 7.53
C ASP A 183 27.95 7.30 6.16
#